data_180906a713ab13fa82dd206c25a58858
#
_entry.id   180906a713ab13fa82dd206c25a58858
#
_cell.length_a   1.000
_cell.length_b   1.000
_cell.length_c   1.000
_cell.angle_alpha   90.00
_cell.angle_beta   90.00
_cell.angle_gamma   90.00
#
_symmetry.space_group_name_H-M   'P 1'
#
loop_
_entity.id
_entity.type
_entity.pdbx_description
1 polymer ?
#
loop_
_entity_poly.entity_id
_entity_poly.type
_entity_poly.pdbx_seq_one_letter_code
_entity_poly.pdbx_strand_id
1 'polypeptide(L)'
;MSPASTRSETRADSAPTPVTLSPFPPPALSGEQAADLRADLSESGWGVEAVAALLGKAADAALRREIRLPALRSVRAALAGSSAPDPVAVLTALFMLGEPVPATALDAALPRTGASGAGRIGLVGEPDETGRVRARVDLRPHEAVDDTGEVRWWVASDLGELVTGRALAADHVLGIGGAGLTLAGLTPRTQVRTALDLGCGCGIQTLYLLRHAEYVVATDISTRALAFTAFNAALAGVSVTGGPDAGSGDGAGRLELLRGSLLEPVAGRRFDLIVSNPPFVLTPPAVREVGLPLMEYRDAGGPVLPVLVSGLGEHLEPGSTAVMLGNWEHRPGSPEGAGAHDCASDPALGSTTAPGADDSSWRAAVAAWIPEGLDAWVIEREVQDPVEYATMWLRDGGLTPERDAAGFDAALGAWIGDFEARGVEGVGFGFLIVHRPQRPREPWRLLEEVTTSGRGAPGPHVAEVLAARELLAGLDDEAVAAVHPVLAPDVTEERHLVPGAADPTVILLRQGGGLGRTIRATTAVAALAGVADGELSVGQVASAVAALSGLTGSDAAALRMEMIEAARHLLATGFLTAG
;
A
#
# COMPACT_ATOMS: atom_id res chain seq x y z
N MET A 1 42.05 58.08 16.29
CA MET A 1 42.54 56.69 16.39
C MET A 1 41.81 56.02 17.54
N SER A 2 40.89 55.17 17.21
CA SER A 2 40.24 54.30 18.19
C SER A 2 39.83 53.02 17.47
N PRO A 3 40.16 51.81 17.94
CA PRO A 3 39.93 50.59 17.18
C PRO A 3 38.49 50.09 17.40
N ALA A 4 37.91 49.63 16.31
CA ALA A 4 36.62 48.97 16.23
C ALA A 4 36.67 47.59 16.96
N SER A 5 35.79 47.42 17.91
CA SER A 5 35.55 46.15 18.61
C SER A 5 34.66 45.25 17.74
N THR A 6 35.24 44.20 17.20
CA THR A 6 34.54 43.09 16.60
C THR A 6 33.89 42.24 17.72
N ARG A 7 32.56 42.30 17.84
CA ARG A 7 31.81 41.34 18.67
C ARG A 7 31.70 40.05 17.85
N SER A 8 32.33 39.02 18.35
CA SER A 8 32.07 37.63 17.99
C SER A 8 30.70 37.23 18.53
N GLU A 9 29.70 37.09 17.66
CA GLU A 9 28.44 36.41 18.00
C GLU A 9 28.75 34.92 18.17
N THR A 10 28.79 34.47 19.37
CA THR A 10 28.76 33.05 19.73
C THR A 10 27.41 32.48 19.32
N ARG A 11 27.43 31.66 18.27
CA ARG A 11 26.33 30.78 17.90
C ARG A 11 25.94 29.96 19.13
N ALA A 12 24.75 30.16 19.67
CA ALA A 12 24.22 29.31 20.71
C ALA A 12 24.03 27.91 20.10
N ASP A 13 24.78 26.95 20.62
CA ASP A 13 24.52 25.50 20.38
C ASP A 13 23.10 25.22 20.90
N SER A 14 22.15 25.15 20.01
CA SER A 14 20.83 24.63 20.32
C SER A 14 20.97 23.14 20.60
N ALA A 15 20.78 22.74 21.83
CA ALA A 15 20.72 21.33 22.21
C ALA A 15 19.64 20.64 21.35
N PRO A 16 19.91 19.42 20.83
CA PRO A 16 18.92 18.69 20.04
C PRO A 16 17.65 18.52 20.87
N THR A 17 16.49 18.76 20.23
CA THR A 17 15.18 18.56 20.86
C THR A 17 15.10 17.11 21.37
N PRO A 18 14.74 16.87 22.62
CA PRO A 18 14.69 15.52 23.17
C PRO A 18 13.68 14.68 22.39
N VAL A 19 14.11 13.54 21.86
CA VAL A 19 13.25 12.55 21.19
C VAL A 19 12.24 12.04 22.21
N THR A 20 10.96 12.30 21.95
CA THR A 20 9.87 11.80 22.80
C THR A 20 9.52 10.39 22.36
N LEU A 21 9.65 9.41 23.25
CA LEU A 21 9.22 8.04 23.05
C LEU A 21 7.79 7.83 23.55
N SER A 22 7.15 6.79 23.05
CA SER A 22 5.81 6.38 23.49
C SER A 22 5.77 6.10 24.99
N PRO A 23 4.79 6.65 25.73
CA PRO A 23 4.77 6.61 27.20
C PRO A 23 4.40 5.23 27.78
N PHE A 24 3.86 4.34 26.96
CA PHE A 24 3.40 3.02 27.38
C PHE A 24 4.14 1.91 26.61
N PRO A 25 4.45 0.78 27.25
CA PRO A 25 4.95 -0.38 26.54
C PRO A 25 3.87 -0.91 25.60
N PRO A 26 4.25 -1.59 24.49
CA PRO A 26 3.29 -2.28 23.64
C PRO A 26 2.57 -3.39 24.41
N PRO A 27 1.33 -3.74 24.03
CA PRO A 27 0.59 -4.80 24.68
C PRO A 27 1.20 -6.18 24.38
N ALA A 28 1.00 -7.15 25.27
CA ALA A 28 1.49 -8.51 25.10
C ALA A 28 0.44 -9.53 25.57
N LEU A 29 0.35 -10.66 24.87
CA LEU A 29 -0.63 -11.74 25.12
C LEU A 29 0.07 -13.09 25.26
N SER A 30 -0.38 -13.90 26.24
CA SER A 30 -0.22 -15.36 26.16
C SER A 30 -1.27 -15.97 25.24
N GLY A 31 -1.08 -17.23 24.82
CA GLY A 31 -2.07 -17.91 23.97
C GLY A 31 -3.46 -18.01 24.60
N GLU A 32 -3.56 -18.23 25.91
CA GLU A 32 -4.82 -18.27 26.65
C GLU A 32 -5.49 -16.89 26.69
N GLN A 33 -4.74 -15.85 27.04
CA GLN A 33 -5.23 -14.47 27.03
C GLN A 33 -5.70 -14.02 25.65
N ALA A 34 -5.02 -14.45 24.58
CA ALA A 34 -5.43 -14.16 23.21
C ALA A 34 -6.75 -14.83 22.85
N ALA A 35 -6.96 -16.09 23.30
CA ALA A 35 -8.20 -16.82 23.09
C ALA A 35 -9.38 -16.17 23.84
N ASP A 36 -9.18 -15.79 25.10
CA ASP A 36 -10.19 -15.13 25.93
C ASP A 36 -10.59 -13.77 25.35
N LEU A 37 -9.61 -12.93 25.03
CA LEU A 37 -9.86 -11.60 24.45
C LEU A 37 -10.57 -11.70 23.10
N ARG A 38 -10.13 -12.61 22.23
CA ARG A 38 -10.79 -12.84 20.93
C ARG A 38 -12.24 -13.30 21.09
N ALA A 39 -12.49 -14.21 22.03
CA ALA A 39 -13.84 -14.68 22.33
C ALA A 39 -14.73 -13.53 22.82
N ASP A 40 -14.25 -12.73 23.77
CA ASP A 40 -14.96 -11.56 24.28
C ASP A 40 -15.28 -10.55 23.19
N LEU A 41 -14.29 -10.18 22.37
CA LEU A 41 -14.46 -9.24 21.26
C LEU A 41 -15.46 -9.76 20.21
N SER A 42 -15.44 -11.07 19.93
CA SER A 42 -16.39 -11.70 19.02
C SER A 42 -17.83 -11.71 19.58
N GLU A 43 -17.98 -12.09 20.85
CA GLU A 43 -19.28 -12.15 21.53
C GLU A 43 -19.87 -10.77 21.80
N SER A 44 -19.03 -9.73 21.96
CA SER A 44 -19.48 -8.34 22.10
C SER A 44 -20.18 -7.80 20.85
N GLY A 45 -20.01 -8.46 19.69
CA GLY A 45 -20.48 -7.97 18.39
C GLY A 45 -19.76 -6.72 17.89
N TRP A 46 -18.62 -6.35 18.49
CA TRP A 46 -17.87 -5.17 18.09
C TRP A 46 -17.11 -5.41 16.78
N GLY A 47 -17.73 -5.00 15.67
CA GLY A 47 -17.27 -5.12 14.30
C GLY A 47 -17.44 -3.80 13.55
N VAL A 48 -16.96 -3.76 12.31
CA VAL A 48 -16.99 -2.55 11.46
C VAL A 48 -18.41 -2.06 11.24
N GLU A 49 -19.34 -2.97 10.91
CA GLU A 49 -20.74 -2.61 10.67
C GLU A 49 -21.43 -2.12 11.94
N ALA A 50 -21.17 -2.76 13.10
CA ALA A 50 -21.76 -2.36 14.36
C ALA A 50 -21.29 -0.98 14.80
N VAL A 51 -20.01 -0.67 14.63
CA VAL A 51 -19.45 0.67 14.87
C VAL A 51 -20.07 1.69 13.92
N ALA A 52 -20.19 1.39 12.63
CA ALA A 52 -20.82 2.30 11.66
C ALA A 52 -22.31 2.55 11.98
N ALA A 53 -23.03 1.51 12.42
CA ALA A 53 -24.42 1.64 12.85
C ALA A 53 -24.56 2.52 14.12
N LEU A 54 -23.68 2.32 15.11
CA LEU A 54 -23.63 3.12 16.34
C LEU A 54 -23.35 4.60 16.06
N LEU A 55 -22.37 4.90 15.21
CA LEU A 55 -21.96 6.26 14.90
C LEU A 55 -22.97 6.96 13.99
N GLY A 56 -23.52 6.24 13.02
CA GLY A 56 -24.30 6.78 11.91
C GLY A 56 -23.42 7.42 10.84
N LYS A 57 -23.95 7.53 9.62
CA LYS A 57 -23.19 7.96 8.41
C LYS A 57 -22.41 9.26 8.59
N ALA A 58 -23.03 10.27 9.23
CA ALA A 58 -22.40 11.59 9.35
C ALA A 58 -21.22 11.58 10.32
N ALA A 59 -21.35 10.87 11.46
CA ALA A 59 -20.28 10.80 12.45
C ALA A 59 -19.14 9.87 11.98
N ASP A 60 -19.45 8.76 11.32
CA ASP A 60 -18.44 7.89 10.69
C ASP A 60 -17.64 8.66 9.63
N ALA A 61 -18.32 9.38 8.73
CA ALA A 61 -17.65 10.20 7.73
C ALA A 61 -16.83 11.36 8.33
N ALA A 62 -17.25 11.92 9.47
CA ALA A 62 -16.49 12.93 10.19
C ALA A 62 -15.22 12.33 10.83
N LEU A 63 -15.35 11.15 11.43
CA LEU A 63 -14.22 10.45 12.07
C LEU A 63 -13.13 10.06 11.05
N ARG A 64 -13.50 9.69 9.84
CA ARG A 64 -12.56 9.45 8.72
C ARG A 64 -11.80 10.72 8.28
N ARG A 65 -12.29 11.89 8.62
CA ARG A 65 -11.64 13.20 8.43
C ARG A 65 -11.02 13.73 9.71
N GLU A 66 -10.76 12.86 10.67
CA GLU A 66 -10.18 13.19 11.98
C GLU A 66 -11.04 14.15 12.83
N ILE A 67 -12.34 14.22 12.57
CA ILE A 67 -13.28 15.04 13.35
C ILE A 67 -14.01 14.14 14.36
N ARG A 68 -13.54 14.12 15.60
CA ARG A 68 -13.97 13.21 16.67
C ARG A 68 -15.33 13.56 17.29
N LEU A 69 -15.69 14.86 17.36
CA LEU A 69 -16.83 15.33 18.15
C LEU A 69 -18.18 14.69 17.79
N PRO A 70 -18.56 14.50 16.50
CA PRO A 70 -19.82 13.82 16.18
C PRO A 70 -19.86 12.38 16.68
N ALA A 71 -18.76 11.62 16.56
CA ALA A 71 -18.66 10.25 17.06
C ALA A 71 -18.78 10.18 18.59
N LEU A 72 -18.13 11.10 19.32
CA LEU A 72 -18.27 11.23 20.77
C LEU A 72 -19.72 11.46 21.20
N ARG A 73 -20.47 12.30 20.47
CA ARG A 73 -21.88 12.56 20.78
C ARG A 73 -22.74 11.31 20.59
N SER A 74 -22.55 10.56 19.50
CA SER A 74 -23.27 9.31 19.25
C SER A 74 -23.02 8.29 20.36
N VAL A 75 -21.73 8.05 20.67
CA VAL A 75 -21.35 7.08 21.70
C VAL A 75 -21.84 7.48 23.10
N ARG A 76 -21.70 8.76 23.48
CA ARG A 76 -22.19 9.24 24.79
C ARG A 76 -23.70 9.12 24.92
N ALA A 77 -24.45 9.34 23.84
CA ALA A 77 -25.91 9.17 23.84
C ALA A 77 -26.28 7.68 24.05
N ALA A 78 -25.56 6.75 23.38
CA ALA A 78 -25.78 5.32 23.56
C ALA A 78 -25.46 4.84 24.99
N LEU A 79 -24.36 5.33 25.59
CA LEU A 79 -23.97 5.01 26.95
C LEU A 79 -24.91 5.59 28.03
N ALA A 80 -25.53 6.75 27.78
CA ALA A 80 -26.45 7.39 28.72
C ALA A 80 -27.85 6.76 28.73
N GLY A 81 -28.24 6.05 27.68
CA GLY A 81 -29.60 5.56 27.46
C GLY A 81 -29.93 4.18 28.06
N SER A 82 -28.97 3.48 28.68
CA SER A 82 -29.16 2.09 29.10
C SER A 82 -28.69 1.82 30.54
N SER A 83 -29.44 1.01 31.27
CA SER A 83 -29.02 0.46 32.57
C SER A 83 -27.92 -0.62 32.45
N ALA A 84 -27.78 -1.22 31.26
CA ALA A 84 -26.67 -2.10 30.88
C ALA A 84 -26.01 -1.51 29.64
N PRO A 85 -24.79 -0.95 29.75
CA PRO A 85 -24.11 -0.33 28.62
C PRO A 85 -23.88 -1.32 27.48
N ASP A 86 -24.22 -0.92 26.25
CA ASP A 86 -23.94 -1.68 25.04
C ASP A 86 -22.44 -1.91 24.89
N PRO A 87 -21.95 -3.18 24.80
CA PRO A 87 -20.55 -3.50 24.62
C PRO A 87 -19.90 -2.78 23.42
N VAL A 88 -20.64 -2.64 22.31
CA VAL A 88 -20.14 -1.92 21.11
C VAL A 88 -19.86 -0.45 21.46
N ALA A 89 -20.75 0.21 22.20
CA ALA A 89 -20.56 1.60 22.61
C ALA A 89 -19.40 1.75 23.61
N VAL A 90 -19.26 0.81 24.58
CA VAL A 90 -18.16 0.81 25.56
C VAL A 90 -16.80 0.66 24.87
N LEU A 91 -16.65 -0.34 23.98
CA LEU A 91 -15.38 -0.62 23.30
C LEU A 91 -15.02 0.49 22.29
N THR A 92 -16.01 1.04 21.57
CA THR A 92 -15.81 2.17 20.66
C THR A 92 -15.38 3.44 21.42
N ALA A 93 -16.05 3.73 22.57
CA ALA A 93 -15.67 4.86 23.43
C ALA A 93 -14.22 4.75 23.90
N LEU A 94 -13.88 3.58 24.44
CA LEU A 94 -12.60 3.33 25.08
C LEU A 94 -11.45 3.32 24.06
N PHE A 95 -11.53 2.41 23.07
CA PHE A 95 -10.39 2.10 22.22
C PHE A 95 -10.28 3.02 21.00
N MET A 96 -11.41 3.35 20.34
CA MET A 96 -11.34 4.19 19.13
C MET A 96 -11.41 5.70 19.43
N LEU A 97 -12.12 6.09 20.50
CA LEU A 97 -12.30 7.50 20.84
C LEU A 97 -11.50 7.95 22.07
N GLY A 98 -10.82 7.03 22.78
CA GLY A 98 -10.00 7.35 23.95
C GLY A 98 -10.75 7.92 25.15
N GLU A 99 -12.09 7.70 25.20
CA GLU A 99 -12.91 8.13 26.33
C GLU A 99 -12.74 7.16 27.51
N PRO A 100 -12.57 7.66 28.72
CA PRO A 100 -12.53 6.79 29.88
C PRO A 100 -13.92 6.14 30.12
N VAL A 101 -13.93 4.84 30.43
CA VAL A 101 -15.16 4.10 30.76
C VAL A 101 -15.08 3.51 32.17
N PRO A 102 -16.21 3.28 32.87
CA PRO A 102 -16.19 2.54 34.13
C PRO A 102 -15.57 1.16 33.97
N ALA A 103 -14.69 0.75 34.89
CA ALA A 103 -14.09 -0.60 34.86
C ALA A 103 -15.17 -1.69 34.80
N THR A 104 -16.27 -1.54 35.55
CA THR A 104 -17.41 -2.45 35.54
C THR A 104 -18.13 -2.54 34.19
N ALA A 105 -18.13 -1.46 33.39
CA ALA A 105 -18.68 -1.51 32.04
C ALA A 105 -17.75 -2.30 31.09
N LEU A 106 -16.43 -2.19 31.27
CA LEU A 106 -15.47 -3.00 30.53
C LEU A 106 -15.53 -4.47 30.95
N ASP A 107 -15.71 -4.77 32.26
CA ASP A 107 -15.93 -6.14 32.74
C ASP A 107 -17.17 -6.78 32.09
N ALA A 108 -18.23 -6.01 31.90
CA ALA A 108 -19.44 -6.49 31.24
C ALA A 108 -19.26 -6.68 29.73
N ALA A 109 -18.45 -5.83 29.08
CA ALA A 109 -18.19 -5.90 27.64
C ALA A 109 -17.18 -7.00 27.27
N LEU A 110 -16.25 -7.34 28.18
CA LEU A 110 -15.22 -8.35 28.01
C LEU A 110 -15.24 -9.31 29.22
N PRO A 111 -16.21 -10.23 29.34
CA PRO A 111 -16.47 -10.97 30.59
C PRO A 111 -15.36 -11.96 31.00
N ARG A 112 -14.54 -12.44 30.06
CA ARG A 112 -13.39 -13.32 30.36
C ARG A 112 -12.15 -12.50 30.74
N THR A 113 -11.89 -11.46 29.96
CA THR A 113 -10.70 -10.59 30.09
C THR A 113 -10.87 -9.60 31.23
N GLY A 114 -11.98 -8.90 31.27
CA GLY A 114 -12.29 -7.82 32.20
C GLY A 114 -11.32 -6.64 32.16
N ALA A 115 -11.58 -5.62 32.96
CA ALA A 115 -10.70 -4.46 33.09
C ALA A 115 -9.32 -4.85 33.67
N SER A 116 -9.29 -5.76 34.65
CA SER A 116 -8.05 -6.25 35.26
C SER A 116 -7.20 -7.05 34.27
N GLY A 117 -7.80 -7.92 33.46
CA GLY A 117 -7.12 -8.64 32.37
C GLY A 117 -6.58 -7.70 31.31
N ALA A 118 -7.44 -6.77 30.85
CA ALA A 118 -7.04 -5.74 29.89
C ALA A 118 -5.87 -4.87 30.39
N GLY A 119 -5.84 -4.58 31.70
CA GLY A 119 -4.69 -3.89 32.33
C GLY A 119 -3.42 -4.72 32.32
N ARG A 120 -3.48 -6.01 32.67
CA ARG A 120 -2.31 -6.91 32.66
C ARG A 120 -1.69 -7.08 31.27
N ILE A 121 -2.50 -7.13 30.23
CA ILE A 121 -2.01 -7.25 28.85
C ILE A 121 -1.64 -5.92 28.20
N GLY A 122 -1.83 -4.79 28.92
CA GLY A 122 -1.38 -3.47 28.46
C GLY A 122 -2.37 -2.71 27.58
N LEU A 123 -3.63 -3.15 27.44
CA LEU A 123 -4.66 -2.44 26.66
C LEU A 123 -5.19 -1.20 27.36
N VAL A 124 -5.29 -1.22 28.70
CA VAL A 124 -5.81 -0.12 29.50
C VAL A 124 -4.91 0.18 30.69
N GLY A 125 -5.05 1.39 31.24
CA GLY A 125 -4.42 1.79 32.50
C GLY A 125 -5.18 1.27 33.73
N GLU A 126 -4.58 1.47 34.91
CA GLU A 126 -5.25 1.24 36.18
C GLU A 126 -6.48 2.15 36.29
N PRO A 127 -7.55 1.72 36.99
CA PRO A 127 -8.71 2.57 37.27
C PRO A 127 -8.29 3.84 38.01
N ASP A 128 -8.82 4.98 37.61
CA ASP A 128 -8.64 6.24 38.31
C ASP A 128 -9.48 6.28 39.60
N GLU A 129 -9.39 7.39 40.37
CA GLU A 129 -10.11 7.59 41.63
C GLU A 129 -11.64 7.46 41.49
N THR A 130 -12.17 7.58 40.25
CA THR A 130 -13.60 7.43 39.94
C THR A 130 -13.93 6.01 39.43
N GLY A 131 -12.97 5.07 39.45
CA GLY A 131 -13.14 3.72 38.97
C GLY A 131 -13.23 3.59 37.44
N ARG A 132 -12.69 4.56 36.70
CA ARG A 132 -12.69 4.55 35.23
C ARG A 132 -11.32 4.17 34.69
N VAL A 133 -11.31 3.39 33.63
CA VAL A 133 -10.10 2.99 32.89
C VAL A 133 -9.96 3.79 31.59
N ARG A 134 -8.72 3.99 31.16
CA ARG A 134 -8.35 4.63 29.88
C ARG A 134 -7.58 3.68 29.01
N ALA A 135 -7.81 3.73 27.70
CA ALA A 135 -7.00 3.00 26.73
C ALA A 135 -5.53 3.46 26.75
N ARG A 136 -4.62 2.51 26.57
CA ARG A 136 -3.19 2.72 26.33
C ARG A 136 -2.81 2.48 24.88
N VAL A 137 -3.70 1.83 24.13
CA VAL A 137 -3.57 1.52 22.70
C VAL A 137 -4.85 1.91 21.97
N ASP A 138 -4.74 2.20 20.69
CA ASP A 138 -5.85 2.14 19.75
C ASP A 138 -6.09 0.66 19.43
N LEU A 139 -7.33 0.21 19.50
CA LEU A 139 -7.74 -1.13 19.05
C LEU A 139 -8.97 -0.94 18.18
N ARG A 140 -8.94 -1.49 16.97
CA ARG A 140 -10.03 -1.31 16.00
C ARG A 140 -10.45 -2.61 15.35
N PRO A 141 -11.75 -2.83 15.14
CA PRO A 141 -12.21 -3.90 14.27
C PRO A 141 -11.79 -3.61 12.83
N HIS A 142 -11.39 -4.65 12.13
CA HIS A 142 -11.08 -4.63 10.70
C HIS A 142 -11.74 -5.83 10.03
N GLU A 143 -12.47 -5.56 8.97
CA GLU A 143 -13.16 -6.57 8.18
C GLU A 143 -12.83 -6.34 6.71
N ALA A 144 -12.62 -7.42 5.97
CA ALA A 144 -12.41 -7.39 4.54
C ALA A 144 -12.95 -8.67 3.90
N VAL A 145 -13.37 -8.55 2.66
CA VAL A 145 -13.73 -9.66 1.78
C VAL A 145 -12.84 -9.59 0.56
N ASP A 146 -12.13 -10.66 0.28
CA ASP A 146 -11.32 -10.81 -0.92
C ASP A 146 -11.48 -12.23 -1.50
N ASP A 147 -10.75 -12.57 -2.53
CA ASP A 147 -10.76 -13.87 -3.19
C ASP A 147 -10.33 -15.05 -2.31
N THR A 148 -9.71 -14.79 -1.15
CA THR A 148 -9.44 -15.80 -0.11
C THR A 148 -10.55 -15.94 0.95
N GLY A 149 -11.63 -15.15 0.83
CA GLY A 149 -12.81 -15.15 1.69
C GLY A 149 -12.92 -13.92 2.61
N GLU A 150 -13.79 -14.04 3.62
CA GLU A 150 -14.03 -12.98 4.61
C GLU A 150 -13.02 -13.07 5.76
N VAL A 151 -12.58 -11.91 6.26
CA VAL A 151 -11.80 -11.79 7.49
C VAL A 151 -12.45 -10.81 8.46
N ARG A 152 -12.26 -11.10 9.74
CA ARG A 152 -12.57 -10.22 10.84
C ARG A 152 -11.43 -10.28 11.85
N TRP A 153 -10.78 -9.13 12.04
CA TRP A 153 -9.68 -8.95 13.00
C TRP A 153 -9.94 -7.76 13.90
N TRP A 154 -9.23 -7.71 15.01
CA TRP A 154 -9.06 -6.53 15.83
C TRP A 154 -7.57 -6.22 15.85
N VAL A 155 -7.22 -5.01 15.45
CA VAL A 155 -5.82 -4.61 15.26
C VAL A 155 -5.48 -3.49 16.22
N ALA A 156 -4.48 -3.73 17.05
CA ALA A 156 -3.93 -2.77 17.98
C ALA A 156 -2.79 -1.97 17.36
N SER A 157 -2.69 -0.71 17.74
CA SER A 157 -1.61 0.21 17.40
C SER A 157 -1.47 1.27 18.48
N ASP A 158 -0.56 2.22 18.32
CA ASP A 158 -0.46 3.34 19.24
C ASP A 158 -1.66 4.29 19.13
N LEU A 159 -1.97 4.96 20.24
CA LEU A 159 -2.99 6.01 20.26
C LEU A 159 -2.55 7.18 19.40
N GLY A 160 -3.35 7.52 18.39
CA GLY A 160 -3.10 8.65 17.51
C GLY A 160 -3.29 10.02 18.19
N GLU A 161 -2.86 11.06 17.48
CA GLU A 161 -2.95 12.44 17.92
C GLU A 161 -4.39 12.87 18.24
N LEU A 162 -5.37 12.40 17.47
CA LEU A 162 -6.79 12.67 17.69
C LEU A 162 -7.28 12.31 19.10
N VAL A 163 -6.70 11.28 19.70
CA VAL A 163 -7.02 10.79 21.05
C VAL A 163 -6.14 11.46 22.10
N THR A 164 -4.84 11.52 21.85
CA THR A 164 -3.87 12.03 22.83
C THR A 164 -3.83 13.56 22.91
N GLY A 165 -4.20 14.26 21.83
CA GLY A 165 -4.05 15.70 21.69
C GLY A 165 -2.58 16.16 21.65
N ARG A 166 -1.63 15.24 21.44
CA ARG A 166 -0.19 15.50 21.42
C ARG A 166 0.40 15.03 20.11
N ALA A 167 1.51 15.62 19.69
CA ALA A 167 2.29 15.12 18.57
C ALA A 167 2.71 13.66 18.80
N LEU A 168 2.81 12.91 17.71
CA LEU A 168 3.17 11.50 17.75
C LEU A 168 4.61 11.32 18.30
N ALA A 169 4.85 10.23 18.98
CA ALA A 169 6.19 9.84 19.43
C ALA A 169 7.05 9.37 18.24
N ALA A 170 8.37 9.46 18.34
CA ALA A 170 9.26 9.04 17.26
C ALA A 170 9.17 7.53 16.97
N ASP A 171 8.91 6.72 18.00
CA ASP A 171 8.71 5.26 17.94
C ASP A 171 7.24 4.86 17.74
N HIS A 172 6.38 5.81 17.31
CA HIS A 172 4.94 5.57 17.12
C HIS A 172 4.68 4.51 16.07
N VAL A 173 3.82 3.56 16.40
CA VAL A 173 3.35 2.52 15.47
C VAL A 173 1.97 2.89 14.96
N LEU A 174 1.91 3.21 13.68
CA LEU A 174 0.65 3.57 13.01
C LEU A 174 -0.33 2.39 12.98
N GLY A 175 -1.60 2.69 13.12
CA GLY A 175 -2.69 1.76 12.84
C GLY A 175 -2.91 1.53 11.36
N ILE A 176 -4.03 0.86 11.04
CA ILE A 176 -4.43 0.61 9.65
C ILE A 176 -4.78 1.93 8.97
N GLY A 177 -3.94 2.35 8.04
CA GLY A 177 -4.14 3.54 7.22
C GLY A 177 -4.47 3.21 5.75
N GLY A 178 -4.77 4.26 4.97
CA GLY A 178 -5.09 4.15 3.55
C GLY A 178 -3.97 3.48 2.74
N ALA A 179 -2.71 3.84 2.98
CA ALA A 179 -1.56 3.23 2.32
C ALA A 179 -1.47 1.71 2.59
N GLY A 180 -1.64 1.29 3.86
CA GLY A 180 -1.66 -0.13 4.22
C GLY A 180 -2.78 -0.91 3.54
N LEU A 181 -3.99 -0.34 3.43
CA LEU A 181 -5.11 -0.96 2.72
C LEU A 181 -4.90 -0.98 1.20
N THR A 182 -4.32 0.05 0.64
CA THR A 182 -3.95 0.10 -0.78
C THR A 182 -2.96 -1.02 -1.12
N LEU A 183 -1.91 -1.18 -0.32
CA LEU A 183 -0.93 -2.25 -0.50
C LEU A 183 -1.56 -3.64 -0.33
N ALA A 184 -2.41 -3.82 0.69
CA ALA A 184 -3.16 -5.06 0.88
C ALA A 184 -4.04 -5.39 -0.33
N GLY A 185 -4.71 -4.38 -0.91
CA GLY A 185 -5.52 -4.55 -2.12
C GLY A 185 -4.69 -4.81 -3.38
N LEU A 186 -3.47 -4.28 -3.46
CA LEU A 186 -2.57 -4.47 -4.61
C LEU A 186 -1.88 -5.83 -4.61
N THR A 187 -1.66 -6.42 -3.44
CA THR A 187 -0.92 -7.67 -3.29
C THR A 187 -1.70 -8.86 -3.84
N PRO A 188 -1.14 -9.64 -4.78
CA PRO A 188 -1.74 -10.90 -5.26
C PRO A 188 -2.00 -11.90 -4.13
N ARG A 189 -3.13 -12.61 -4.18
CA ARG A 189 -3.52 -13.62 -3.18
C ARG A 189 -3.25 -15.06 -3.64
N THR A 190 -2.33 -15.25 -4.58
CA THR A 190 -1.89 -16.59 -4.99
C THR A 190 -1.26 -17.33 -3.81
N GLN A 191 -1.51 -18.64 -3.71
CA GLN A 191 -0.91 -19.48 -2.67
C GLN A 191 0.60 -19.53 -2.86
N VAL A 192 1.34 -19.23 -1.79
CA VAL A 192 2.82 -19.22 -1.78
C VAL A 192 3.34 -19.97 -0.56
N ARG A 193 4.56 -20.51 -0.65
CA ARG A 193 5.21 -21.19 0.49
C ARG A 193 5.71 -20.17 1.50
N THR A 194 6.40 -19.13 1.02
CA THR A 194 7.08 -18.16 1.87
C THR A 194 6.75 -16.73 1.46
N ALA A 195 6.46 -15.88 2.44
CA ALA A 195 6.28 -14.46 2.21
C ALA A 195 7.07 -13.62 3.21
N LEU A 196 7.48 -12.43 2.78
CA LEU A 196 8.15 -11.42 3.60
C LEU A 196 7.28 -10.16 3.70
N ASP A 197 6.98 -9.73 4.93
CA ASP A 197 6.45 -8.40 5.25
C ASP A 197 7.62 -7.53 5.76
N LEU A 198 8.09 -6.61 4.93
CA LEU A 198 9.25 -5.80 5.21
C LEU A 198 8.82 -4.41 5.70
N GLY A 199 9.14 -4.09 6.96
CA GLY A 199 8.62 -2.92 7.66
C GLY A 199 7.18 -3.14 8.14
N CYS A 200 6.96 -4.17 8.97
CA CYS A 200 5.63 -4.70 9.26
C CYS A 200 4.72 -3.76 10.08
N GLY A 201 5.28 -2.79 10.82
CA GLY A 201 4.51 -1.85 11.63
C GLY A 201 3.56 -2.54 12.61
N CYS A 202 2.24 -2.30 12.49
CA CYS A 202 1.23 -3.00 13.28
C CYS A 202 0.91 -4.42 12.77
N GLY A 203 1.55 -4.88 11.68
CA GLY A 203 1.39 -6.22 11.13
C GLY A 203 0.18 -6.44 10.25
N ILE A 204 -0.43 -5.40 9.69
CA ILE A 204 -1.61 -5.58 8.83
C ILE A 204 -1.28 -6.36 7.56
N GLN A 205 -0.12 -6.12 6.91
CA GLN A 205 0.31 -6.91 5.76
C GLN A 205 0.63 -8.35 6.17
N THR A 206 1.29 -8.52 7.31
CA THR A 206 1.54 -9.85 7.91
C THR A 206 0.25 -10.66 8.04
N LEU A 207 -0.83 -10.06 8.57
CA LEU A 207 -2.12 -10.73 8.72
C LEU A 207 -2.74 -11.13 7.37
N TYR A 208 -2.65 -10.26 6.38
CA TYR A 208 -3.11 -10.58 5.02
C TYR A 208 -2.27 -11.68 4.37
N LEU A 209 -0.94 -11.66 4.50
CA LEU A 209 -0.04 -12.67 3.96
C LEU A 209 -0.30 -14.06 4.57
N LEU A 210 -0.58 -14.13 5.87
CA LEU A 210 -0.89 -15.39 6.57
C LEU A 210 -2.14 -16.11 6.05
N ARG A 211 -2.96 -15.48 5.21
CA ARG A 211 -4.13 -16.11 4.60
C ARG A 211 -3.78 -17.01 3.41
N HIS A 212 -2.67 -16.71 2.73
CA HIS A 212 -2.30 -17.40 1.50
C HIS A 212 -0.82 -17.84 1.43
N ALA A 213 -0.01 -17.50 2.45
CA ALA A 213 1.36 -18.02 2.60
C ALA A 213 1.39 -19.12 3.67
N GLU A 214 2.18 -20.16 3.43
CA GLU A 214 2.41 -21.23 4.43
C GLU A 214 3.25 -20.70 5.59
N TYR A 215 4.23 -19.86 5.30
CA TYR A 215 5.15 -19.27 6.26
C TYR A 215 5.43 -17.80 5.94
N VAL A 216 5.32 -16.95 6.95
CA VAL A 216 5.55 -15.51 6.83
C VAL A 216 6.71 -15.10 7.72
N VAL A 217 7.60 -14.30 7.18
CA VAL A 217 8.61 -13.56 7.94
C VAL A 217 8.19 -12.10 7.95
N ALA A 218 8.16 -11.48 9.12
CA ALA A 218 7.91 -10.06 9.24
C ALA A 218 9.12 -9.38 9.89
N THR A 219 9.58 -8.29 9.29
CA THR A 219 10.77 -7.57 9.77
C THR A 219 10.43 -6.12 10.06
N ASP A 220 11.09 -5.56 11.07
CA ASP A 220 11.02 -4.13 11.36
C ASP A 220 12.28 -3.70 12.13
N ILE A 221 12.67 -2.44 12.01
CA ILE A 221 13.74 -1.86 12.81
C ILE A 221 13.27 -1.59 14.24
N SER A 222 11.97 -1.29 14.39
CA SER A 222 11.33 -0.97 15.65
C SER A 222 10.93 -2.23 16.44
N THR A 223 11.48 -2.42 17.62
CA THR A 223 11.03 -3.48 18.54
C THR A 223 9.57 -3.30 18.95
N ARG A 224 9.09 -2.04 18.98
CA ARG A 224 7.71 -1.71 19.27
C ARG A 224 6.77 -2.20 18.18
N ALA A 225 7.12 -1.98 16.91
CA ALA A 225 6.36 -2.49 15.76
C ALA A 225 6.26 -4.02 15.79
N LEU A 226 7.37 -4.73 16.01
CA LEU A 226 7.39 -6.18 16.14
C LEU A 226 6.51 -6.68 17.29
N ALA A 227 6.47 -5.97 18.42
CA ALA A 227 5.61 -6.32 19.54
C ALA A 227 4.11 -6.15 19.21
N PHE A 228 3.72 -5.07 18.50
CA PHE A 228 2.35 -4.92 18.00
C PHE A 228 1.99 -6.00 16.97
N THR A 229 2.90 -6.31 16.05
CA THR A 229 2.70 -7.41 15.09
C THR A 229 2.51 -8.75 15.80
N ALA A 230 3.32 -9.06 16.83
CA ALA A 230 3.17 -10.25 17.64
C ALA A 230 1.80 -10.31 18.36
N PHE A 231 1.40 -9.18 18.97
CA PHE A 231 0.12 -9.06 19.64
C PHE A 231 -1.05 -9.28 18.68
N ASN A 232 -1.04 -8.60 17.53
CA ASN A 232 -2.11 -8.68 16.54
C ASN A 232 -2.20 -10.07 15.89
N ALA A 233 -1.06 -10.71 15.62
CA ALA A 233 -1.02 -12.10 15.15
C ALA A 233 -1.59 -13.08 16.18
N ALA A 234 -1.20 -12.95 17.45
CA ALA A 234 -1.74 -13.79 18.54
C ALA A 234 -3.25 -13.56 18.70
N LEU A 235 -3.72 -12.33 18.66
CA LEU A 235 -5.15 -11.99 18.71
C LEU A 235 -5.91 -12.55 17.49
N ALA A 236 -5.28 -12.62 16.31
CA ALA A 236 -5.83 -13.28 15.13
C ALA A 236 -5.74 -14.82 15.18
N GLY A 237 -5.16 -15.40 16.23
CA GLY A 237 -5.04 -16.86 16.41
C GLY A 237 -3.83 -17.48 15.73
N VAL A 238 -2.83 -16.71 15.40
CA VAL A 238 -1.61 -17.17 14.75
C VAL A 238 -0.50 -17.41 15.78
N SER A 239 0.18 -18.54 15.67
CA SER A 239 1.37 -18.84 16.47
C SER A 239 2.59 -18.12 15.91
N VAL A 240 3.28 -17.39 16.78
CA VAL A 240 4.52 -16.66 16.45
C VAL A 240 5.72 -17.47 16.89
N THR A 241 6.70 -17.63 16.00
CA THR A 241 8.03 -18.17 16.31
C THR A 241 9.06 -17.05 16.16
N GLY A 242 9.94 -16.88 17.13
CA GLY A 242 10.84 -15.74 17.19
C GLY A 242 10.15 -14.51 17.79
N GLY A 243 10.91 -13.62 18.29
CA GLY A 243 10.54 -12.35 18.93
C GLY A 243 11.72 -11.90 19.75
N PRO A 244 11.81 -10.62 20.14
CA PRO A 244 12.96 -10.11 20.89
C PRO A 244 13.25 -10.89 22.19
N ASP A 245 12.27 -11.66 22.70
CA ASP A 245 12.37 -12.45 23.93
C ASP A 245 12.06 -13.95 23.73
N ALA A 246 11.89 -14.43 22.50
CA ALA A 246 11.61 -15.84 22.25
C ALA A 246 12.87 -16.69 22.43
N GLY A 247 12.99 -17.37 23.56
CA GLY A 247 13.86 -18.52 23.66
C GLY A 247 13.44 -19.58 22.64
N SER A 248 14.42 -20.32 22.11
CA SER A 248 14.24 -21.40 21.13
C SER A 248 13.19 -22.43 21.57
N GLY A 249 11.92 -22.16 21.26
CA GLY A 249 10.83 -23.09 21.48
C GLY A 249 10.55 -23.89 20.20
N ASP A 250 10.55 -25.20 20.31
CA ASP A 250 10.26 -26.19 19.25
C ASP A 250 8.79 -26.16 18.79
N GLY A 251 8.29 -25.02 18.36
CA GLY A 251 6.94 -24.90 17.82
C GLY A 251 6.99 -24.37 16.38
N ALA A 252 6.53 -25.15 15.43
CA ALA A 252 6.37 -24.76 14.03
C ALA A 252 5.27 -23.68 13.92
N GLY A 253 5.58 -22.44 14.29
CA GLY A 253 4.70 -21.29 14.05
C GLY A 253 4.77 -20.87 12.60
N ARG A 254 3.69 -20.29 12.09
CA ARG A 254 3.59 -19.79 10.71
C ARG A 254 4.18 -18.40 10.53
N LEU A 255 4.54 -17.71 11.61
CA LEU A 255 5.06 -16.34 11.60
C LEU A 255 6.38 -16.26 12.36
N GLU A 256 7.40 -15.71 11.72
CA GLU A 256 8.70 -15.36 12.32
C GLU A 256 8.88 -13.85 12.34
N LEU A 257 9.31 -13.30 13.48
CA LEU A 257 9.57 -11.89 13.65
C LEU A 257 11.07 -11.64 13.79
N LEU A 258 11.64 -10.77 12.94
CA LEU A 258 13.06 -10.46 12.93
C LEU A 258 13.29 -8.96 13.01
N ARG A 259 14.17 -8.54 13.91
CA ARG A 259 14.58 -7.14 14.03
C ARG A 259 15.75 -6.83 13.13
N GLY A 260 15.67 -5.72 12.38
CA GLY A 260 16.80 -5.16 11.62
C GLY A 260 16.34 -4.20 10.55
N SER A 261 17.32 -3.67 9.81
CA SER A 261 17.07 -2.66 8.78
C SER A 261 16.90 -3.32 7.42
N LEU A 262 15.84 -2.98 6.72
CA LEU A 262 15.56 -3.41 5.35
C LEU A 262 15.72 -4.94 5.18
N LEU A 263 16.54 -5.36 4.22
CA LEU A 263 16.78 -6.77 3.87
C LEU A 263 17.86 -7.46 4.74
N GLU A 264 18.54 -6.71 5.62
CA GLU A 264 19.61 -7.24 6.48
C GLU A 264 19.17 -8.46 7.33
N PRO A 265 18.01 -8.45 8.01
CA PRO A 265 17.59 -9.58 8.85
C PRO A 265 17.32 -10.87 8.07
N VAL A 266 17.12 -10.75 6.76
CA VAL A 266 16.80 -11.88 5.86
C VAL A 266 17.92 -12.18 4.87
N ALA A 267 19.13 -11.72 5.15
CA ALA A 267 20.30 -11.96 4.30
C ALA A 267 20.45 -13.46 3.96
N GLY A 268 20.61 -13.77 2.68
CA GLY A 268 20.72 -15.14 2.17
C GLY A 268 19.42 -15.95 2.10
N ARG A 269 18.28 -15.35 2.44
CA ARG A 269 16.94 -15.97 2.32
C ARG A 269 16.25 -15.47 1.05
N ARG A 270 15.39 -16.32 0.49
CA ARG A 270 14.55 -16.00 -0.67
C ARG A 270 13.08 -16.28 -0.35
N PHE A 271 12.20 -15.53 -1.00
CA PHE A 271 10.76 -15.54 -0.77
C PHE A 271 10.00 -15.64 -2.09
N ASP A 272 8.85 -16.28 -2.04
CA ASP A 272 7.91 -16.34 -3.16
C ASP A 272 7.11 -15.02 -3.31
N LEU A 273 6.94 -14.28 -2.21
CA LEU A 273 6.29 -12.98 -2.21
C LEU A 273 6.96 -12.05 -1.19
N ILE A 274 7.30 -10.83 -1.62
CA ILE A 274 7.78 -9.76 -0.74
C ILE A 274 6.78 -8.60 -0.80
N VAL A 275 6.36 -8.11 0.36
CA VAL A 275 5.46 -6.97 0.46
C VAL A 275 6.09 -5.91 1.35
N SER A 276 6.02 -4.64 0.96
CA SER A 276 6.55 -3.54 1.76
C SER A 276 5.80 -2.24 1.56
N ASN A 277 5.52 -1.57 2.67
CA ASN A 277 5.21 -0.14 2.70
C ASN A 277 6.38 0.55 3.41
N PRO A 278 7.50 0.77 2.72
CA PRO A 278 8.73 1.22 3.36
C PRO A 278 8.65 2.68 3.82
N PRO A 279 9.50 3.12 4.75
CA PRO A 279 9.59 4.52 5.16
C PRO A 279 10.28 5.36 4.07
N PHE A 280 9.52 5.73 3.02
CA PHE A 280 10.05 6.37 1.82
C PHE A 280 10.13 7.90 1.88
N VAL A 281 9.68 8.55 2.96
CA VAL A 281 9.73 10.02 3.07
C VAL A 281 11.18 10.48 3.28
N LEU A 282 11.62 11.37 2.42
CA LEU A 282 12.95 11.98 2.49
C LEU A 282 12.85 13.36 3.15
N THR A 283 12.94 13.40 4.47
CA THR A 283 12.99 14.66 5.20
C THR A 283 14.38 15.30 5.03
N PRO A 284 14.49 16.50 4.44
CA PRO A 284 15.77 17.16 4.26
C PRO A 284 16.51 17.42 5.58
N PRO A 285 17.85 17.36 5.62
CA PRO A 285 18.62 17.65 6.83
C PRO A 285 18.27 19.01 7.45
N ALA A 286 18.08 20.04 6.63
CA ALA A 286 17.73 21.39 7.11
C ALA A 286 16.37 21.42 7.86
N VAL A 287 15.41 20.59 7.48
CA VAL A 287 14.12 20.46 8.19
C VAL A 287 14.33 19.82 9.58
N ARG A 288 15.25 18.87 9.68
CA ARG A 288 15.62 18.23 10.97
C ARG A 288 16.29 19.20 11.93
N GLU A 289 17.11 20.12 11.40
CA GLU A 289 17.78 21.15 12.19
C GLU A 289 16.81 22.15 12.83
N VAL A 290 15.64 22.38 12.24
CA VAL A 290 14.58 23.21 12.83
C VAL A 290 13.68 22.46 13.82
N GLY A 291 14.02 21.19 14.14
CA GLY A 291 13.43 20.46 15.27
C GLY A 291 12.28 19.50 14.93
N LEU A 292 12.05 19.19 13.65
CA LEU A 292 11.13 18.13 13.27
C LEU A 292 11.77 16.76 13.56
N PRO A 293 11.21 15.92 14.46
CA PRO A 293 11.78 14.62 14.76
C PRO A 293 11.65 13.67 13.55
N LEU A 294 12.63 12.78 13.39
CA LEU A 294 12.48 11.64 12.49
C LEU A 294 11.44 10.68 13.07
N MET A 295 10.51 10.28 12.24
CA MET A 295 9.48 9.31 12.58
C MET A 295 9.87 7.96 11.98
N GLU A 296 10.10 6.94 12.82
CA GLU A 296 10.57 5.60 12.38
C GLU A 296 9.69 4.99 11.29
N TYR A 297 8.37 5.24 11.32
CA TYR A 297 7.43 4.64 10.38
C TYR A 297 7.45 5.25 8.97
N ARG A 298 8.07 6.44 8.77
CA ARG A 298 8.01 7.14 7.48
C ARG A 298 9.37 7.57 6.91
N ASP A 299 10.38 7.74 7.76
CA ASP A 299 11.65 8.35 7.40
C ASP A 299 12.83 7.51 7.91
N ALA A 300 13.62 6.97 7.00
CA ALA A 300 14.82 6.18 7.33
C ALA A 300 16.12 6.98 7.30
N GLY A 301 16.04 8.30 7.14
CA GLY A 301 17.22 9.18 7.12
C GLY A 301 18.01 9.19 5.80
N GLY A 302 17.54 8.50 4.78
CA GLY A 302 18.16 8.44 3.46
C GLY A 302 17.28 7.76 2.42
N PRO A 303 17.72 7.64 1.16
CA PRO A 303 16.97 7.07 0.06
C PRO A 303 16.79 5.56 0.24
N VAL A 304 15.66 5.14 0.78
CA VAL A 304 15.34 3.73 1.09
C VAL A 304 15.01 2.94 -0.16
N LEU A 305 14.17 3.47 -1.05
CA LEU A 305 13.66 2.74 -2.21
C LEU A 305 14.76 2.28 -3.16
N PRO A 306 15.75 3.11 -3.56
CA PRO A 306 16.84 2.63 -4.39
C PRO A 306 17.62 1.46 -3.77
N VAL A 307 17.89 1.53 -2.47
CA VAL A 307 18.62 0.48 -1.74
C VAL A 307 17.77 -0.80 -1.64
N LEU A 308 16.51 -0.66 -1.29
CA LEU A 308 15.59 -1.79 -1.15
C LEU A 308 15.37 -2.49 -2.49
N VAL A 309 15.02 -1.74 -3.54
CA VAL A 309 14.74 -2.31 -4.86
C VAL A 309 15.98 -2.98 -5.47
N SER A 310 17.16 -2.37 -5.33
CA SER A 310 18.41 -2.96 -5.83
C SER A 310 18.78 -4.29 -5.15
N GLY A 311 18.35 -4.49 -3.90
CA GLY A 311 18.57 -5.72 -3.15
C GLY A 311 17.61 -6.88 -3.48
N LEU A 312 16.47 -6.62 -4.14
CA LEU A 312 15.40 -7.62 -4.34
C LEU A 312 15.85 -8.86 -5.11
N GLY A 313 16.80 -8.70 -6.06
CA GLY A 313 17.27 -9.82 -6.88
C GLY A 313 17.87 -10.98 -6.09
N GLU A 314 18.42 -10.74 -4.91
CA GLU A 314 18.99 -11.77 -4.04
C GLU A 314 17.93 -12.45 -3.15
N HIS A 315 16.76 -11.81 -3.00
CA HIS A 315 15.71 -12.21 -2.06
C HIS A 315 14.45 -12.76 -2.73
N LEU A 316 14.34 -12.74 -4.06
CA LEU A 316 13.21 -13.33 -4.79
C LEU A 316 13.58 -14.73 -5.30
N GLU A 317 12.68 -15.70 -5.13
CA GLU A 317 12.76 -16.99 -5.81
C GLU A 317 12.44 -16.84 -7.31
N PRO A 318 12.86 -17.76 -8.20
CA PRO A 318 12.37 -17.75 -9.58
C PRO A 318 10.84 -17.83 -9.67
N GLY A 319 10.20 -16.96 -10.45
CA GLY A 319 8.75 -16.84 -10.56
C GLY A 319 8.08 -16.01 -9.45
N SER A 320 8.86 -15.37 -8.59
CA SER A 320 8.39 -14.65 -7.42
C SER A 320 8.24 -13.15 -7.66
N THR A 321 7.49 -12.48 -6.78
CA THR A 321 7.15 -11.07 -6.94
C THR A 321 7.37 -10.29 -5.67
N ALA A 322 7.85 -9.06 -5.79
CA ALA A 322 7.81 -8.04 -4.76
C ALA A 322 6.79 -6.96 -5.12
N VAL A 323 5.96 -6.55 -4.15
CA VAL A 323 4.95 -5.51 -4.30
C VAL A 323 5.16 -4.45 -3.23
N MET A 324 5.32 -3.20 -3.65
CA MET A 324 5.64 -2.10 -2.74
C MET A 324 4.92 -0.82 -3.11
N LEU A 325 4.68 0.01 -2.11
CA LEU A 325 4.38 1.42 -2.30
C LEU A 325 5.68 2.21 -2.36
N GLY A 326 5.64 3.35 -3.05
CA GLY A 326 6.81 4.22 -3.11
C GLY A 326 6.50 5.60 -3.65
N ASN A 327 7.52 6.44 -3.58
CA ASN A 327 7.53 7.75 -4.21
C ASN A 327 8.86 7.98 -4.94
N TRP A 328 8.86 8.93 -5.84
CA TRP A 328 10.04 9.34 -6.62
C TRP A 328 9.92 10.80 -7.03
N GLU A 329 11.06 11.44 -7.21
CA GLU A 329 11.13 12.84 -7.55
C GLU A 329 11.05 13.05 -9.07
N HIS A 330 10.26 14.03 -9.48
CA HIS A 330 10.26 14.58 -10.81
C HIS A 330 11.27 15.71 -10.87
N ARG A 331 12.25 15.60 -11.79
CA ARG A 331 13.27 16.62 -12.03
C ARG A 331 13.36 16.89 -13.52
N PRO A 332 13.62 18.15 -13.97
CA PRO A 332 13.84 18.42 -15.38
C PRO A 332 14.98 17.57 -15.92
N GLY A 333 14.80 17.03 -17.11
CA GLY A 333 15.79 16.14 -17.73
C GLY A 333 17.14 16.82 -17.89
N SER A 334 18.21 16.24 -17.36
CA SER A 334 19.56 16.60 -17.75
C SER A 334 19.77 16.23 -19.22
N PRO A 335 20.28 17.11 -20.08
CA PRO A 335 20.38 16.88 -21.53
C PRO A 335 21.46 15.87 -21.97
N GLU A 336 22.12 15.15 -21.03
CA GLU A 336 23.19 14.22 -21.39
C GLU A 336 23.11 12.92 -20.55
N GLY A 337 22.61 11.87 -21.18
CA GLY A 337 22.64 10.52 -20.65
C GLY A 337 22.19 9.50 -21.69
N ALA A 338 23.09 9.18 -22.63
CA ALA A 338 22.86 8.20 -23.67
C ALA A 338 22.54 6.81 -23.11
N GLY A 339 21.56 6.12 -23.72
CA GLY A 339 21.39 4.68 -23.64
C GLY A 339 20.14 4.18 -22.92
N ALA A 340 19.04 4.92 -22.90
CA ALA A 340 17.75 4.29 -22.65
C ALA A 340 17.37 3.53 -23.92
N HIS A 341 17.37 2.21 -23.86
CA HIS A 341 16.66 1.39 -24.84
C HIS A 341 15.23 1.88 -24.87
N ASP A 342 14.82 2.31 -26.03
CA ASP A 342 13.50 2.74 -26.42
C ASP A 342 12.45 1.74 -25.88
N CYS A 343 11.82 2.05 -24.74
CA CYS A 343 10.56 1.45 -24.37
C CYS A 343 9.54 2.08 -25.29
N ALA A 344 9.43 1.53 -26.49
CA ALA A 344 8.55 1.95 -27.53
C ALA A 344 7.15 2.18 -26.93
N SER A 345 6.73 3.43 -26.91
CA SER A 345 5.33 3.78 -27.03
C SER A 345 4.84 3.07 -28.28
N ASP A 346 4.05 2.02 -28.09
CA ASP A 346 3.47 1.25 -29.20
C ASP A 346 2.60 2.19 -30.04
N PRO A 347 2.99 2.55 -31.28
CA PRO A 347 2.24 3.49 -32.08
C PRO A 347 0.92 2.93 -32.61
N ALA A 348 0.66 1.62 -32.45
CA ALA A 348 -0.52 0.95 -32.98
C ALA A 348 -1.74 1.06 -32.06
N LEU A 349 -1.57 1.33 -30.76
CA LEU A 349 -2.65 1.46 -29.80
C LEU A 349 -2.49 2.76 -29.03
N GLY A 350 -3.08 3.82 -29.56
CA GLY A 350 -2.95 5.19 -29.09
C GLY A 350 -3.06 5.34 -27.56
N SER A 351 -1.94 5.53 -26.91
CA SER A 351 -1.88 6.06 -25.55
C SER A 351 -2.61 7.39 -25.50
N THR A 352 -3.55 7.56 -24.58
CA THR A 352 -4.27 8.82 -24.36
C THR A 352 -3.46 9.84 -23.55
N THR A 353 -2.14 9.77 -23.57
CA THR A 353 -1.28 10.83 -23.02
C THR A 353 -1.16 11.97 -24.04
N ALA A 354 -1.52 13.19 -23.61
CA ALA A 354 -1.36 14.38 -24.41
C ALA A 354 0.13 14.56 -24.82
N PRO A 355 0.43 14.86 -26.09
CA PRO A 355 1.79 15.09 -26.53
C PRO A 355 2.26 16.46 -26.01
N GLY A 356 3.26 16.50 -25.13
CA GLY A 356 3.86 17.77 -24.78
C GLY A 356 4.67 17.93 -23.51
N ALA A 357 4.92 16.89 -22.74
CA ALA A 357 5.87 16.95 -21.63
C ALA A 357 7.05 16.02 -21.92
N ASP A 358 8.26 16.56 -21.79
CA ASP A 358 9.52 15.78 -21.87
C ASP A 358 9.61 14.91 -20.60
N ASP A 359 9.02 13.73 -20.69
CA ASP A 359 8.55 12.84 -19.61
C ASP A 359 9.61 11.83 -19.16
N SER A 360 10.88 12.08 -19.52
CA SER A 360 11.91 11.03 -19.44
C SER A 360 12.60 10.91 -18.07
N SER A 361 12.51 11.89 -17.18
CA SER A 361 13.43 11.97 -16.04
C SER A 361 13.12 10.99 -14.89
N TRP A 362 11.88 10.88 -14.42
CA TRP A 362 11.54 9.99 -13.32
C TRP A 362 11.61 8.51 -13.70
N ARG A 363 11.17 8.17 -14.92
CA ARG A 363 11.23 6.78 -15.42
C ARG A 363 12.65 6.25 -15.47
N ALA A 364 13.58 7.05 -15.98
CA ALA A 364 14.99 6.69 -16.02
C ALA A 364 15.59 6.53 -14.61
N ALA A 365 15.26 7.44 -13.70
CA ALA A 365 15.71 7.38 -12.32
C ALA A 365 15.21 6.12 -11.59
N VAL A 366 13.92 5.79 -11.71
CA VAL A 366 13.33 4.59 -11.08
C VAL A 366 13.82 3.31 -11.77
N ALA A 367 13.96 3.30 -13.10
CA ALA A 367 14.49 2.17 -13.84
C ALA A 367 15.91 1.79 -13.41
N ALA A 368 16.72 2.78 -13.01
CA ALA A 368 18.08 2.56 -12.50
C ALA A 368 18.12 1.84 -11.14
N TRP A 369 17.03 1.79 -10.37
CA TRP A 369 16.95 1.04 -9.11
C TRP A 369 16.78 -0.45 -9.34
N ILE A 370 16.23 -0.84 -10.50
CA ILE A 370 15.79 -2.20 -10.76
C ILE A 370 16.99 -3.04 -11.24
N PRO A 371 17.33 -4.14 -10.55
CA PRO A 371 18.42 -5.03 -10.95
C PRO A 371 18.27 -5.60 -12.36
N GLU A 372 19.39 -5.89 -12.99
CA GLU A 372 19.40 -6.64 -14.24
C GLU A 372 18.71 -8.01 -14.07
N GLY A 373 18.00 -8.46 -15.09
CA GLY A 373 17.32 -9.75 -15.09
C GLY A 373 16.00 -9.81 -14.32
N LEU A 374 15.54 -8.68 -13.73
CA LEU A 374 14.21 -8.58 -13.12
C LEU A 374 13.26 -7.80 -14.00
N ASP A 375 12.05 -8.30 -14.13
CA ASP A 375 10.92 -7.56 -14.69
C ASP A 375 10.46 -6.48 -13.73
N ALA A 376 9.91 -5.41 -14.26
CA ALA A 376 9.35 -4.36 -13.43
C ALA A 376 8.10 -3.72 -14.04
N TRP A 377 7.13 -3.50 -13.18
CA TRP A 377 5.94 -2.72 -13.47
C TRP A 377 5.82 -1.61 -12.42
N VAL A 378 6.12 -0.39 -12.84
CA VAL A 378 6.02 0.80 -11.99
C VAL A 378 4.83 1.63 -12.45
N ILE A 379 3.93 1.92 -11.54
CA ILE A 379 2.67 2.59 -11.83
C ILE A 379 2.60 3.85 -11.00
N GLU A 380 2.75 5.01 -11.65
CA GLU A 380 2.53 6.30 -11.02
C GLU A 380 1.03 6.56 -10.92
N ARG A 381 0.59 6.93 -9.71
CA ARG A 381 -0.83 7.10 -9.38
C ARG A 381 -1.21 8.56 -9.18
N GLU A 382 -0.29 9.33 -8.67
CA GLU A 382 -0.49 10.72 -8.26
C GLU A 382 0.85 11.45 -8.27
N VAL A 383 0.83 12.71 -8.62
CA VAL A 383 1.99 13.61 -8.48
C VAL A 383 1.56 14.80 -7.64
N GLN A 384 2.30 15.07 -6.59
CA GLN A 384 2.11 16.24 -5.73
C GLN A 384 3.16 17.30 -6.06
N ASP A 385 2.77 18.57 -5.97
CA ASP A 385 3.75 19.65 -6.04
C ASP A 385 4.61 19.71 -4.76
N PRO A 386 5.79 20.33 -4.78
CA PRO A 386 6.70 20.40 -3.64
C PRO A 386 6.09 20.98 -2.38
N VAL A 387 5.20 21.97 -2.50
CA VAL A 387 4.54 22.62 -1.35
C VAL A 387 3.49 21.70 -0.73
N GLU A 388 2.68 21.05 -1.56
CA GLU A 388 1.69 20.07 -1.13
C GLU A 388 2.36 18.92 -0.39
N TYR A 389 3.41 18.33 -0.98
CA TYR A 389 4.19 17.24 -0.39
C TYR A 389 4.79 17.64 0.97
N ALA A 390 5.50 18.76 1.03
CA ALA A 390 6.14 19.23 2.26
C ALA A 390 5.09 19.52 3.35
N THR A 391 4.00 20.21 2.98
CA THR A 391 2.90 20.54 3.90
C THR A 391 2.24 19.29 4.49
N MET A 392 2.00 18.28 3.66
CA MET A 392 1.43 17.00 4.11
C MET A 392 2.30 16.35 5.19
N TRP A 393 3.60 16.23 4.95
CA TRP A 393 4.51 15.57 5.89
C TRP A 393 4.85 16.39 7.13
N LEU A 394 4.83 17.73 7.04
CA LEU A 394 4.94 18.59 8.22
C LEU A 394 3.73 18.41 9.14
N ARG A 395 2.52 18.39 8.57
CA ARG A 395 1.27 18.17 9.32
C ARG A 395 1.21 16.78 9.93
N ASP A 396 1.62 15.75 9.19
CA ASP A 396 1.73 14.38 9.70
C ASP A 396 2.72 14.28 10.88
N GLY A 397 3.80 15.06 10.85
CA GLY A 397 4.74 15.20 11.98
C GLY A 397 4.23 16.04 13.15
N GLY A 398 2.98 16.50 13.11
CA GLY A 398 2.35 17.31 14.16
C GLY A 398 2.75 18.79 14.15
N LEU A 399 3.50 19.23 13.14
CA LEU A 399 3.85 20.64 12.94
C LEU A 399 2.81 21.30 12.03
N THR A 400 1.98 22.13 12.62
CA THR A 400 0.88 22.82 11.90
C THR A 400 0.93 24.32 12.15
N PRO A 401 0.48 25.15 11.19
CA PRO A 401 0.48 26.60 11.36
C PRO A 401 -0.41 27.06 12.52
N GLU A 402 -1.43 26.27 12.89
CA GLU A 402 -2.33 26.56 14.01
C GLU A 402 -1.66 26.40 15.38
N ARG A 403 -0.62 25.54 15.48
CA ARG A 403 0.13 25.28 16.73
C ARG A 403 1.37 26.13 16.83
N ASP A 404 2.14 26.23 15.75
CA ASP A 404 3.40 26.96 15.66
C ASP A 404 3.60 27.47 14.22
N ALA A 405 3.07 28.65 13.93
CA ALA A 405 3.14 29.27 12.61
C ALA A 405 4.61 29.55 12.19
N ALA A 406 5.44 30.02 13.12
CA ALA A 406 6.83 30.38 12.80
C ALA A 406 7.70 29.13 12.56
N GLY A 407 7.54 28.09 13.37
CA GLY A 407 8.20 26.80 13.16
C GLY A 407 7.75 26.11 11.89
N PHE A 408 6.46 26.16 11.57
CA PHE A 408 5.90 25.63 10.32
C PHE A 408 6.49 26.34 9.09
N ASP A 409 6.50 27.68 9.07
CA ASP A 409 7.05 28.46 7.96
C ASP A 409 8.56 28.21 7.79
N ALA A 410 9.30 28.09 8.89
CA ALA A 410 10.74 27.79 8.84
C ALA A 410 11.01 26.39 8.27
N ALA A 411 10.26 25.37 8.71
CA ALA A 411 10.40 23.99 8.22
C ALA A 411 9.95 23.85 6.76
N LEU A 412 8.83 24.48 6.39
CA LEU A 412 8.36 24.51 5.00
C LEU A 412 9.36 25.20 4.09
N GLY A 413 9.90 26.36 4.50
CA GLY A 413 10.93 27.07 3.75
C GLY A 413 12.21 26.27 3.57
N ALA A 414 12.64 25.51 4.60
CA ALA A 414 13.79 24.61 4.52
C ALA A 414 13.53 23.44 3.54
N TRP A 415 12.31 22.89 3.51
CA TRP A 415 11.95 21.81 2.60
C TRP A 415 11.88 22.28 1.14
N ILE A 416 11.19 23.40 0.89
CA ILE A 416 11.11 24.00 -0.46
C ILE A 416 12.51 24.37 -0.96
N GLY A 417 13.35 25.00 -0.11
CA GLY A 417 14.74 25.35 -0.48
C GLY A 417 15.59 24.14 -0.86
N ASP A 418 15.41 22.98 -0.19
CA ASP A 418 16.07 21.73 -0.57
C ASP A 418 15.57 21.22 -1.93
N PHE A 419 14.27 21.24 -2.17
CA PHE A 419 13.69 20.84 -3.45
C PHE A 419 14.17 21.73 -4.60
N GLU A 420 14.15 23.05 -4.41
CA GLU A 420 14.67 24.01 -5.38
C GLU A 420 16.15 23.78 -5.70
N ALA A 421 16.98 23.55 -4.66
CA ALA A 421 18.41 23.28 -4.84
C ALA A 421 18.69 21.99 -5.62
N ARG A 422 17.80 21.00 -5.55
CA ARG A 422 17.90 19.72 -6.26
C ARG A 422 17.10 19.71 -7.58
N GLY A 423 16.39 20.79 -7.92
CA GLY A 423 15.55 20.88 -9.11
C GLY A 423 14.34 19.93 -9.07
N VAL A 424 13.75 19.71 -7.91
CA VAL A 424 12.55 18.87 -7.78
C VAL A 424 11.31 19.70 -8.13
N GLU A 425 10.58 19.28 -9.15
CA GLU A 425 9.35 19.95 -9.64
C GLU A 425 8.08 19.26 -9.13
N GLY A 426 8.18 18.00 -8.71
CA GLY A 426 7.07 17.23 -8.17
C GLY A 426 7.55 15.94 -7.52
N VAL A 427 6.65 15.29 -6.77
CA VAL A 427 6.88 13.97 -6.17
C VAL A 427 5.76 13.04 -6.60
N GLY A 428 6.12 12.02 -7.38
CA GLY A 428 5.22 10.96 -7.80
C GLY A 428 5.03 9.93 -6.70
N PHE A 429 3.80 9.43 -6.55
CA PHE A 429 3.45 8.32 -5.68
C PHE A 429 2.88 7.17 -6.49
N GLY A 430 3.23 5.95 -6.13
CA GLY A 430 2.72 4.82 -6.88
C GLY A 430 3.13 3.47 -6.36
N PHE A 431 3.05 2.51 -7.27
CA PHE A 431 3.26 1.10 -7.01
C PHE A 431 4.53 0.62 -7.74
N LEU A 432 5.32 -0.17 -7.04
CA LEU A 432 6.44 -0.90 -7.62
C LEU A 432 6.14 -2.40 -7.52
N ILE A 433 6.05 -3.06 -8.67
CA ILE A 433 5.87 -4.50 -8.79
C ILE A 433 7.12 -5.00 -9.51
N VAL A 434 7.95 -5.77 -8.80
CA VAL A 434 9.19 -6.33 -9.32
C VAL A 434 9.06 -7.84 -9.34
N HIS A 435 9.28 -8.45 -10.50
CA HIS A 435 9.10 -9.87 -10.69
C HIS A 435 10.39 -10.52 -11.15
N ARG A 436 10.74 -11.65 -10.52
CA ARG A 436 11.85 -12.48 -11.00
C ARG A 436 11.32 -13.53 -11.97
N PRO A 437 11.71 -13.50 -13.26
CA PRO A 437 11.26 -14.48 -14.22
C PRO A 437 11.49 -15.92 -13.75
N GLN A 438 10.58 -16.83 -14.08
CA GLN A 438 10.73 -18.26 -13.78
C GLN A 438 11.97 -18.85 -14.44
N ARG A 439 12.32 -18.35 -15.64
CA ARG A 439 13.52 -18.72 -16.39
C ARG A 439 14.27 -17.46 -16.82
N PRO A 440 15.61 -17.48 -16.87
CA PRO A 440 16.37 -16.35 -17.39
C PRO A 440 15.94 -16.00 -18.81
N ARG A 441 15.60 -14.74 -19.03
CA ARG A 441 15.22 -14.14 -20.30
C ARG A 441 15.47 -12.64 -20.26
N GLU A 442 15.32 -11.98 -21.40
CA GLU A 442 15.31 -10.52 -21.44
C GLU A 442 14.14 -9.99 -20.59
N PRO A 443 14.42 -9.13 -19.61
CA PRO A 443 13.38 -8.59 -18.72
C PRO A 443 12.54 -7.53 -19.44
N TRP A 444 11.25 -7.48 -19.16
CA TRP A 444 10.41 -6.37 -19.55
C TRP A 444 10.33 -5.32 -18.44
N ARG A 445 10.24 -4.07 -18.83
CA ARG A 445 10.08 -2.94 -17.91
C ARG A 445 8.98 -2.03 -18.41
N LEU A 446 7.94 -1.83 -17.61
CA LEU A 446 6.82 -0.96 -17.89
C LEU A 446 6.73 0.09 -16.78
N LEU A 447 7.05 1.34 -17.11
CA LEU A 447 6.93 2.48 -16.21
C LEU A 447 5.88 3.42 -16.81
N GLU A 448 4.74 3.54 -16.14
CA GLU A 448 3.58 4.22 -16.71
C GLU A 448 2.82 5.03 -15.65
N GLU A 449 2.03 5.97 -16.14
CA GLU A 449 1.09 6.73 -15.35
C GLU A 449 -0.31 6.13 -15.54
N VAL A 450 -0.95 5.75 -14.44
CA VAL A 450 -2.33 5.28 -14.43
C VAL A 450 -3.07 5.93 -13.27
N THR A 451 -3.76 7.02 -13.52
CA THR A 451 -4.53 7.77 -12.51
C THR A 451 -5.93 7.19 -12.29
N THR A 452 -6.42 6.36 -13.24
CA THR A 452 -7.71 5.68 -13.13
C THR A 452 -7.65 4.51 -12.16
N SER A 453 -8.80 4.14 -11.60
CA SER A 453 -8.97 2.96 -10.76
C SER A 453 -10.20 2.18 -11.21
N GLY A 454 -10.06 0.87 -11.32
CA GLY A 454 -11.18 -0.04 -11.48
C GLY A 454 -11.91 -0.30 -10.16
N ARG A 455 -12.96 -1.09 -10.21
CA ARG A 455 -13.67 -1.56 -9.02
C ARG A 455 -12.91 -2.71 -8.37
N GLY A 456 -12.99 -2.80 -7.05
CA GLY A 456 -12.36 -3.89 -6.29
C GLY A 456 -10.86 -3.70 -6.05
N ALA A 457 -10.23 -4.75 -5.54
CA ALA A 457 -8.80 -4.78 -5.27
C ALA A 457 -8.02 -5.10 -6.57
N PRO A 458 -6.92 -4.41 -6.87
CA PRO A 458 -6.14 -4.67 -8.08
C PRO A 458 -5.25 -5.92 -8.02
N GLY A 459 -5.08 -6.57 -6.86
CA GLY A 459 -4.21 -7.73 -6.67
C GLY A 459 -4.47 -8.91 -7.63
N PRO A 460 -5.73 -9.35 -7.84
CA PRO A 460 -6.04 -10.38 -8.83
C PRO A 460 -5.58 -10.00 -10.24
N HIS A 461 -5.83 -8.76 -10.65
CA HIS A 461 -5.38 -8.25 -11.93
C HIS A 461 -3.84 -8.24 -12.06
N VAL A 462 -3.13 -7.89 -10.98
CA VAL A 462 -1.65 -7.97 -10.96
C VAL A 462 -1.19 -9.41 -11.18
N ALA A 463 -1.82 -10.38 -10.51
CA ALA A 463 -1.50 -11.80 -10.68
C ALA A 463 -1.72 -12.27 -12.13
N GLU A 464 -2.85 -11.90 -12.73
CA GLU A 464 -3.20 -12.25 -14.11
C GLU A 464 -2.22 -11.64 -15.12
N VAL A 465 -1.87 -10.36 -14.97
CA VAL A 465 -0.90 -9.68 -15.84
C VAL A 465 0.48 -10.32 -15.74
N LEU A 466 0.97 -10.64 -14.54
CA LEU A 466 2.26 -11.32 -14.37
C LEU A 466 2.26 -12.71 -15.00
N ALA A 467 1.21 -13.50 -14.77
CA ALA A 467 1.07 -14.83 -15.37
C ALA A 467 1.01 -14.78 -16.89
N ALA A 468 0.24 -13.83 -17.46
CA ALA A 468 0.14 -13.64 -18.91
C ALA A 468 1.50 -13.25 -19.52
N ARG A 469 2.25 -12.36 -18.88
CA ARG A 469 3.60 -11.96 -19.34
C ARG A 469 4.62 -13.08 -19.26
N GLU A 470 4.57 -13.93 -18.22
CA GLU A 470 5.39 -15.14 -18.14
C GLU A 470 5.05 -16.13 -19.28
N LEU A 471 3.75 -16.33 -19.56
CA LEU A 471 3.31 -17.17 -20.67
C LEU A 471 3.82 -16.62 -22.01
N LEU A 472 3.56 -15.34 -22.29
CA LEU A 472 3.91 -14.68 -23.55
C LEU A 472 5.40 -14.65 -23.84
N ALA A 473 6.25 -14.62 -22.81
CA ALA A 473 7.71 -14.63 -22.95
C ALA A 473 8.26 -15.92 -23.60
N GLY A 474 7.48 -17.02 -23.54
CA GLY A 474 7.83 -18.29 -24.17
C GLY A 474 7.17 -18.53 -25.54
N LEU A 475 6.34 -17.59 -26.03
CA LEU A 475 5.55 -17.78 -27.24
C LEU A 475 6.09 -16.96 -28.42
N ASP A 476 6.35 -17.61 -29.56
CA ASP A 476 6.53 -16.94 -30.84
C ASP A 476 5.17 -16.52 -31.45
N ASP A 477 5.18 -15.89 -32.61
CA ASP A 477 3.96 -15.39 -33.26
C ASP A 477 2.98 -16.50 -33.66
N GLU A 478 3.50 -17.66 -34.08
CA GLU A 478 2.63 -18.79 -34.41
C GLU A 478 1.98 -19.39 -33.16
N ALA A 479 2.71 -19.45 -32.07
CA ALA A 479 2.17 -19.92 -30.80
C ALA A 479 1.13 -18.93 -30.24
N VAL A 480 1.33 -17.61 -30.34
CA VAL A 480 0.31 -16.60 -29.98
C VAL A 480 -0.91 -16.69 -30.91
N ALA A 481 -0.70 -16.90 -32.21
CA ALA A 481 -1.82 -17.12 -33.14
C ALA A 481 -2.66 -18.37 -32.80
N ALA A 482 -2.08 -19.34 -32.10
CA ALA A 482 -2.77 -20.54 -31.63
C ALA A 482 -3.48 -20.36 -30.27
N VAL A 483 -3.26 -19.25 -29.54
CA VAL A 483 -3.96 -18.97 -28.27
C VAL A 483 -5.45 -18.79 -28.54
N HIS A 484 -6.27 -19.35 -27.67
CA HIS A 484 -7.72 -19.18 -27.61
C HIS A 484 -8.08 -18.15 -26.53
N PRO A 485 -8.15 -16.86 -26.86
CA PRO A 485 -8.32 -15.82 -25.85
C PRO A 485 -9.74 -15.75 -25.31
N VAL A 486 -9.87 -15.38 -24.03
CA VAL A 486 -11.15 -15.07 -23.40
C VAL A 486 -11.13 -13.62 -22.96
N LEU A 487 -12.18 -12.86 -23.30
CA LEU A 487 -12.34 -11.48 -22.85
C LEU A 487 -12.52 -11.46 -21.33
N ALA A 488 -11.78 -10.61 -20.63
CA ALA A 488 -11.96 -10.44 -19.20
C ALA A 488 -13.39 -9.96 -18.89
N PRO A 489 -14.08 -10.51 -17.87
CA PRO A 489 -15.52 -10.34 -17.67
C PRO A 489 -15.93 -8.91 -17.29
N ASP A 490 -14.98 -8.08 -16.90
CA ASP A 490 -15.16 -6.68 -16.54
C ASP A 490 -14.89 -5.70 -17.70
N VAL A 491 -14.48 -6.20 -18.87
CA VAL A 491 -14.18 -5.36 -20.03
C VAL A 491 -15.49 -4.98 -20.75
N THR A 492 -15.62 -3.70 -21.04
CA THR A 492 -16.74 -3.13 -21.82
C THR A 492 -16.23 -2.42 -23.05
N GLU A 493 -17.07 -2.36 -24.10
CA GLU A 493 -16.79 -1.62 -25.32
C GLU A 493 -17.67 -0.37 -25.42
N GLU A 494 -17.07 0.76 -25.77
CA GLU A 494 -17.75 2.04 -26.03
C GLU A 494 -17.51 2.45 -27.48
N ARG A 495 -18.59 2.76 -28.23
CA ARG A 495 -18.52 3.23 -29.61
C ARG A 495 -19.04 4.65 -29.74
N HIS A 496 -18.20 5.54 -30.22
CA HIS A 496 -18.53 6.94 -30.44
C HIS A 496 -18.77 7.21 -31.91
N LEU A 497 -19.98 7.66 -32.23
CA LEU A 497 -20.39 7.97 -33.60
C LEU A 497 -20.59 9.48 -33.75
N VAL A 498 -20.23 9.99 -34.93
CA VAL A 498 -20.69 11.32 -35.37
C VAL A 498 -22.20 11.21 -35.63
N PRO A 499 -23.02 12.18 -35.20
CA PRO A 499 -24.45 12.13 -35.47
C PRO A 499 -24.76 11.91 -36.96
N GLY A 500 -25.50 10.84 -37.26
CA GLY A 500 -25.84 10.44 -38.64
C GLY A 500 -24.82 9.52 -39.32
N ALA A 501 -23.68 9.23 -38.75
CA ALA A 501 -22.74 8.23 -39.27
C ALA A 501 -23.17 6.82 -38.84
N ALA A 502 -22.93 5.83 -39.72
CA ALA A 502 -23.18 4.43 -39.44
C ALA A 502 -22.00 3.78 -38.68
N ASP A 503 -20.79 4.22 -38.98
CA ASP A 503 -19.58 3.66 -38.45
C ASP A 503 -19.02 4.52 -37.30
N PRO A 504 -18.48 3.90 -36.21
CA PRO A 504 -17.86 4.62 -35.12
C PRO A 504 -16.53 5.26 -35.56
N THR A 505 -16.29 6.48 -35.10
CA THR A 505 -14.99 7.16 -35.28
C THR A 505 -14.00 6.81 -34.22
N VAL A 506 -14.47 6.36 -33.04
CA VAL A 506 -13.66 5.92 -31.91
C VAL A 506 -14.32 4.69 -31.29
N ILE A 507 -13.53 3.66 -31.08
CA ILE A 507 -13.89 2.47 -30.31
C ILE A 507 -12.95 2.42 -29.09
N LEU A 508 -13.51 2.28 -27.90
CA LEU A 508 -12.75 2.15 -26.66
C LEU A 508 -13.07 0.80 -26.02
N LEU A 509 -12.07 0.13 -25.51
CA LEU A 509 -12.21 -0.98 -24.56
C LEU A 509 -11.83 -0.47 -23.18
N ARG A 510 -12.69 -0.72 -22.19
CA ARG A 510 -12.51 -0.25 -20.82
C ARG A 510 -12.59 -1.41 -19.83
N GLN A 511 -11.57 -1.50 -18.94
CA GLN A 511 -11.61 -2.40 -17.79
C GLN A 511 -12.48 -1.80 -16.68
N GLY A 512 -13.37 -2.61 -16.12
CA GLY A 512 -14.19 -2.25 -14.96
C GLY A 512 -13.47 -2.46 -13.64
N GLY A 513 -12.53 -3.41 -13.58
CA GLY A 513 -11.69 -3.76 -12.43
C GLY A 513 -10.22 -3.34 -12.59
N GLY A 514 -9.36 -3.88 -11.78
CA GLY A 514 -7.92 -3.68 -11.83
C GLY A 514 -7.53 -2.20 -11.76
N LEU A 515 -6.78 -1.75 -12.76
CA LEU A 515 -6.35 -0.35 -12.87
C LEU A 515 -7.37 0.55 -13.58
N GLY A 516 -8.48 -0.02 -14.09
CA GLY A 516 -9.50 0.75 -14.80
C GLY A 516 -9.02 1.34 -16.12
N ARG A 517 -8.13 0.63 -16.84
CA ARG A 517 -7.53 1.10 -18.08
C ARG A 517 -8.58 1.27 -19.17
N THR A 518 -8.33 2.23 -20.05
CA THR A 518 -9.08 2.44 -21.28
C THR A 518 -8.10 2.49 -22.43
N ILE A 519 -8.34 1.68 -23.46
CA ILE A 519 -7.54 1.69 -24.69
C ILE A 519 -8.42 2.05 -25.88
N ARG A 520 -7.83 2.70 -26.87
CA ARG A 520 -8.46 2.93 -28.16
C ARG A 520 -8.25 1.69 -29.05
N ALA A 521 -9.33 1.05 -29.43
CA ALA A 521 -9.29 -0.15 -30.27
C ALA A 521 -9.38 0.21 -31.77
N THR A 522 -8.57 -0.45 -32.59
CA THR A 522 -8.82 -0.53 -34.04
C THR A 522 -10.00 -1.43 -34.30
N THR A 523 -10.51 -1.44 -35.56
CA THR A 523 -11.58 -2.37 -35.95
C THR A 523 -11.13 -3.84 -35.76
N ALA A 524 -9.87 -4.14 -36.01
CA ALA A 524 -9.28 -5.46 -35.80
C ALA A 524 -9.25 -5.88 -34.35
N VAL A 525 -8.80 -4.97 -33.45
CA VAL A 525 -8.78 -5.18 -32.00
C VAL A 525 -10.18 -5.38 -31.44
N ALA A 526 -11.16 -4.54 -31.87
CA ALA A 526 -12.56 -4.66 -31.45
C ALA A 526 -13.18 -5.98 -31.94
N ALA A 527 -12.85 -6.39 -33.17
CA ALA A 527 -13.32 -7.67 -33.71
C ALA A 527 -12.75 -8.86 -32.91
N LEU A 528 -11.46 -8.83 -32.57
CA LEU A 528 -10.84 -9.85 -31.72
C LEU A 528 -11.53 -9.92 -30.34
N ALA A 529 -11.66 -8.77 -29.65
CA ALA A 529 -12.28 -8.69 -28.34
C ALA A 529 -13.76 -9.17 -28.37
N GLY A 530 -14.51 -8.83 -29.43
CA GLY A 530 -15.93 -9.17 -29.56
C GLY A 530 -16.22 -10.65 -29.75
N VAL A 531 -15.21 -11.47 -30.11
CA VAL A 531 -15.37 -12.93 -30.33
C VAL A 531 -14.44 -13.76 -29.42
N ALA A 532 -13.79 -13.11 -28.47
CA ALA A 532 -12.85 -13.76 -27.56
C ALA A 532 -13.61 -14.47 -26.42
N ASP A 533 -14.16 -15.64 -26.72
CA ASP A 533 -14.90 -16.53 -25.80
C ASP A 533 -14.17 -17.86 -25.53
N GLY A 534 -12.95 -18.02 -26.07
CA GLY A 534 -12.14 -19.22 -25.97
C GLY A 534 -12.42 -20.28 -27.06
N GLU A 535 -13.42 -20.07 -27.95
CA GLU A 535 -13.73 -21.06 -29.00
C GLU A 535 -12.75 -20.95 -30.18
N LEU A 536 -12.41 -19.73 -30.59
CA LEU A 536 -11.54 -19.48 -31.75
C LEU A 536 -10.14 -19.03 -31.31
N SER A 537 -9.13 -19.52 -32.04
CA SER A 537 -7.78 -19.00 -31.87
C SER A 537 -7.63 -17.62 -32.52
N VAL A 538 -6.64 -16.82 -32.07
CA VAL A 538 -6.29 -15.51 -32.65
C VAL A 538 -6.09 -15.63 -34.17
N GLY A 539 -5.40 -16.68 -34.65
CA GLY A 539 -5.17 -16.92 -36.08
C GLY A 539 -6.47 -17.27 -36.87
N GLN A 540 -7.40 -17.99 -36.24
CA GLN A 540 -8.70 -18.29 -36.84
C GLN A 540 -9.55 -17.01 -36.94
N VAL A 541 -9.57 -16.16 -35.91
CA VAL A 541 -10.25 -14.87 -35.94
C VAL A 541 -9.67 -13.97 -37.03
N ALA A 542 -8.33 -13.87 -37.12
CA ALA A 542 -7.65 -13.10 -38.17
C ALA A 542 -8.04 -13.57 -39.57
N SER A 543 -8.09 -14.89 -39.80
CA SER A 543 -8.46 -15.48 -41.07
C SER A 543 -9.92 -15.18 -41.43
N ALA A 544 -10.85 -15.27 -40.46
CA ALA A 544 -12.25 -14.97 -40.63
C ALA A 544 -12.50 -13.50 -40.98
N VAL A 545 -11.85 -12.57 -40.25
CA VAL A 545 -11.96 -11.13 -40.51
C VAL A 545 -11.36 -10.75 -41.85
N ALA A 546 -10.22 -11.33 -42.26
CA ALA A 546 -9.64 -11.13 -43.59
C ALA A 546 -10.60 -11.56 -44.71
N ALA A 547 -11.21 -12.73 -44.56
CA ALA A 547 -12.19 -13.25 -45.53
C ALA A 547 -13.43 -12.35 -45.63
N LEU A 548 -14.00 -11.92 -44.51
CA LEU A 548 -15.15 -11.02 -44.45
C LEU A 548 -14.86 -9.63 -45.05
N SER A 549 -13.62 -9.15 -44.89
CA SER A 549 -13.17 -7.86 -45.44
C SER A 549 -12.67 -7.96 -46.88
N GLY A 550 -12.64 -9.14 -47.48
CA GLY A 550 -12.14 -9.37 -48.84
C GLY A 550 -10.64 -9.19 -48.99
N LEU A 551 -9.88 -9.26 -47.91
CA LEU A 551 -8.41 -9.11 -47.89
C LEU A 551 -7.74 -10.43 -48.33
N THR A 552 -6.70 -10.31 -49.16
CA THR A 552 -5.94 -11.46 -49.67
C THR A 552 -4.44 -11.13 -49.72
N GLY A 553 -3.60 -12.15 -49.83
CA GLY A 553 -2.15 -11.98 -50.02
C GLY A 553 -1.48 -11.19 -48.86
N SER A 554 -0.75 -10.11 -49.20
CA SER A 554 -0.03 -9.28 -48.23
C SER A 554 -0.93 -8.60 -47.23
N ASP A 555 -2.14 -8.21 -47.61
CA ASP A 555 -3.04 -7.45 -46.73
C ASP A 555 -3.65 -8.37 -45.66
N ALA A 556 -4.00 -9.62 -46.03
CA ALA A 556 -4.41 -10.62 -45.05
C ALA A 556 -3.29 -11.00 -44.08
N ALA A 557 -2.04 -11.06 -44.57
CA ALA A 557 -0.88 -11.31 -43.73
C ALA A 557 -0.62 -10.15 -42.75
N ALA A 558 -0.77 -8.90 -43.20
CA ALA A 558 -0.62 -7.72 -42.34
C ALA A 558 -1.69 -7.70 -41.23
N LEU A 559 -2.98 -7.97 -41.58
CA LEU A 559 -4.04 -8.06 -40.57
C LEU A 559 -3.78 -9.17 -39.55
N ARG A 560 -3.24 -10.32 -39.99
CA ARG A 560 -2.86 -11.41 -39.06
C ARG A 560 -1.81 -10.95 -38.06
N MET A 561 -0.78 -10.26 -38.52
CA MET A 561 0.28 -9.74 -37.62
C MET A 561 -0.27 -8.67 -36.67
N GLU A 562 -1.11 -7.75 -37.15
CA GLU A 562 -1.80 -6.76 -36.30
C GLU A 562 -2.59 -7.44 -35.18
N MET A 563 -3.35 -8.50 -35.50
CA MET A 563 -4.12 -9.24 -34.50
C MET A 563 -3.27 -10.02 -33.52
N ILE A 564 -2.14 -10.58 -33.93
CA ILE A 564 -1.18 -11.25 -33.04
C ILE A 564 -0.59 -10.25 -32.06
N GLU A 565 -0.18 -9.08 -32.54
CA GLU A 565 0.37 -8.01 -31.72
C GLU A 565 -0.69 -7.46 -30.74
N ALA A 566 -1.91 -7.22 -31.24
CA ALA A 566 -3.04 -6.84 -30.40
C ALA A 566 -3.34 -7.88 -29.31
N ALA A 567 -3.34 -9.18 -29.63
CA ALA A 567 -3.54 -10.25 -28.67
C ALA A 567 -2.44 -10.26 -27.60
N ARG A 568 -1.15 -10.10 -27.99
CA ARG A 568 -0.06 -9.96 -27.03
C ARG A 568 -0.28 -8.79 -26.07
N HIS A 569 -0.63 -7.63 -26.60
CA HIS A 569 -0.88 -6.44 -25.80
C HIS A 569 -2.07 -6.61 -24.86
N LEU A 570 -3.21 -7.11 -25.36
CA LEU A 570 -4.42 -7.30 -24.57
C LEU A 570 -4.23 -8.35 -23.47
N LEU A 571 -3.49 -9.43 -23.74
CA LEU A 571 -3.10 -10.43 -22.73
C LEU A 571 -2.15 -9.81 -21.70
N ALA A 572 -1.10 -9.11 -22.16
CA ALA A 572 -0.08 -8.50 -21.29
C ALA A 572 -0.62 -7.37 -20.40
N THR A 573 -1.83 -6.85 -20.70
CA THR A 573 -2.50 -5.78 -19.95
C THR A 573 -3.80 -6.22 -19.27
N GLY A 574 -4.14 -7.52 -19.36
CA GLY A 574 -5.28 -8.11 -18.67
C GLY A 574 -6.66 -7.74 -19.26
N PHE A 575 -6.73 -7.33 -20.54
CA PHE A 575 -8.01 -7.24 -21.27
C PHE A 575 -8.47 -8.61 -21.77
N LEU A 576 -7.52 -9.49 -22.05
CA LEU A 576 -7.76 -10.88 -22.40
C LEU A 576 -7.06 -11.80 -21.40
N THR A 577 -7.58 -13.00 -21.24
CA THR A 577 -6.92 -14.13 -20.57
C THR A 577 -6.64 -15.23 -21.57
N ALA A 578 -5.59 -16.03 -21.35
CA ALA A 578 -5.37 -17.26 -22.11
C ALA A 578 -6.39 -18.28 -21.58
N GLY A 579 -7.27 -18.74 -22.46
CA GLY A 579 -8.31 -19.72 -22.15
C GLY A 579 -7.74 -21.10 -21.77
#